data_62d4766a2e50bf57ff423fbc7acefb70
#
_entry.id   62d4766a2e50bf57ff423fbc7acefb70
#
_cell.length_a   1.000
_cell.length_b   1.000
_cell.length_c   1.000
_cell.angle_alpha   90.00
_cell.angle_beta   90.00
_cell.angle_gamma   90.00
#
_symmetry.space_group_name_H-M   'P 1'
#
loop_
_entity.id
_entity.type
_entity.pdbx_description
1 polymer ?
#
loop_
_entity_poly.entity_id
_entity_poly.type
_entity_poly.pdbx_seq_one_letter_code
_entity_poly.pdbx_strand_id
1 'polypeptide(L)'
;NLKTSYLFLKSVHDSKKIIKTFKPDVVVGTGGYVCGSVLYAAARMKIPTVIHEQNSIAGVTNKFLGHFVDRICICFDHAKDDFPEKEKIVFTGNPRAQQVVKIKKSDRLREFGLDPSKRTVLIFGGSRGARRINESALEAITYFKGQPWQVLFVTGRVHYDKIMASPSAKDLPQNVAIVPYVNDMPSILPEISLIVGRAGATSLAEI
;
A
#
# COMPACT_ATOMS: atom_id res chain seq x y z
N ASN A 1 22.63 10.85 -18.18
CA ASN A 1 21.87 10.77 -19.42
C ASN A 1 21.28 12.16 -19.71
N LEU A 2 21.86 12.90 -20.66
CA LEU A 2 21.55 14.31 -20.96
C LEU A 2 20.03 14.54 -21.17
N LYS A 3 19.36 13.61 -21.85
CA LYS A 3 17.90 13.68 -22.08
C LYS A 3 17.09 13.67 -20.77
N THR A 4 17.47 12.83 -19.82
CA THR A 4 16.78 12.74 -18.52
C THR A 4 16.96 14.01 -17.71
N SER A 5 18.18 14.57 -17.70
CA SER A 5 18.45 15.85 -17.03
C SER A 5 17.68 17.01 -17.66
N TYR A 6 17.62 17.07 -18.98
CA TYR A 6 16.82 18.07 -19.70
C TYR A 6 15.33 17.95 -19.34
N LEU A 7 14.77 16.73 -19.36
CA LEU A 7 13.37 16.48 -19.02
C LEU A 7 13.06 16.86 -17.55
N PHE A 8 13.98 16.59 -16.64
CA PHE A 8 13.84 17.01 -15.25
C PHE A 8 13.79 18.53 -15.11
N LEU A 9 14.73 19.26 -15.72
CA LEU A 9 14.75 20.73 -15.69
C LEU A 9 13.49 21.34 -16.32
N LYS A 10 13.03 20.78 -17.44
CA LYS A 10 11.77 21.18 -18.06
C LYS A 10 10.60 20.94 -17.11
N SER A 11 10.52 19.78 -16.49
CA SER A 11 9.46 19.44 -15.51
C SER A 11 9.48 20.40 -14.29
N VAL A 12 10.67 20.78 -13.78
CA VAL A 12 10.81 21.78 -12.74
C VAL A 12 10.28 23.15 -13.19
N HIS A 13 10.59 23.54 -14.42
CA HIS A 13 10.09 24.81 -14.98
C HIS A 13 8.55 24.82 -15.09
N ASP A 14 7.96 23.75 -15.60
CA ASP A 14 6.51 23.62 -15.74
C ASP A 14 5.83 23.55 -14.37
N SER A 15 6.43 22.85 -13.40
CA SER A 15 5.97 22.81 -12.01
C SER A 15 5.93 24.21 -11.38
N LYS A 16 6.94 25.05 -11.64
CA LYS A 16 6.94 26.44 -11.14
C LYS A 16 5.76 27.26 -11.68
N LYS A 17 5.37 27.06 -12.96
CA LYS A 17 4.21 27.74 -13.54
C LYS A 17 2.92 27.30 -12.84
N ILE A 18 2.73 25.99 -12.65
CA ILE A 18 1.58 25.44 -11.95
C ILE A 18 1.49 26.00 -10.53
N ILE A 19 2.59 25.96 -9.78
CA ILE A 19 2.66 26.46 -8.41
C ILE A 19 2.32 27.94 -8.32
N LYS A 20 2.83 28.77 -9.25
CA LYS A 20 2.51 30.21 -9.32
C LYS A 20 1.03 30.49 -9.55
N THR A 21 0.38 29.65 -10.37
CA THR A 21 -1.07 29.78 -10.66
C THR A 21 -1.91 29.27 -9.51
N PHE A 22 -1.55 28.12 -8.94
CA PHE A 22 -2.31 27.45 -7.87
C PHE A 22 -2.12 28.14 -6.50
N LYS A 23 -0.93 28.74 -6.25
CA LYS A 23 -0.55 29.44 -5.02
C LYS A 23 -0.78 28.59 -3.76
N PRO A 24 -0.19 27.39 -3.64
CA PRO A 24 -0.36 26.57 -2.46
C PRO A 24 0.34 27.18 -1.24
N ASP A 25 -0.24 27.00 -0.06
CA ASP A 25 0.39 27.35 1.23
C ASP A 25 1.44 26.30 1.64
N VAL A 26 1.27 25.06 1.19
CA VAL A 26 2.18 23.94 1.45
C VAL A 26 2.14 22.94 0.30
N VAL A 27 3.26 22.30 0.02
CA VAL A 27 3.35 21.21 -0.97
C VAL A 27 3.76 19.91 -0.28
N VAL A 28 2.93 18.89 -0.39
CA VAL A 28 3.15 17.57 0.19
C VAL A 28 3.42 16.55 -0.90
N GLY A 29 4.47 15.75 -0.75
CA GLY A 29 4.82 14.67 -1.66
C GLY A 29 4.93 13.32 -0.98
N THR A 30 4.45 12.27 -1.67
CA THR A 30 4.46 10.90 -1.18
C THR A 30 5.42 9.99 -1.94
N GLY A 31 6.37 10.59 -2.66
CA GLY A 31 7.36 9.85 -3.45
C GLY A 31 6.96 9.67 -4.91
N GLY A 32 7.78 8.90 -5.63
CA GLY A 32 7.67 8.73 -7.08
C GLY A 32 8.38 9.84 -7.87
N TYR A 33 8.73 9.55 -9.13
CA TYR A 33 9.57 10.44 -9.94
C TYR A 33 8.93 11.81 -10.24
N VAL A 34 7.60 11.89 -10.34
CA VAL A 34 6.86 13.14 -10.57
C VAL A 34 6.99 14.08 -9.38
N CYS A 35 7.00 13.53 -8.17
CA CYS A 35 7.15 14.26 -6.92
C CYS A 35 8.46 15.08 -6.90
N GLY A 36 9.53 14.55 -7.49
CA GLY A 36 10.85 15.15 -7.49
C GLY A 36 10.87 16.57 -8.06
N SER A 37 10.27 16.79 -9.22
CA SER A 37 10.27 18.11 -9.87
C SER A 37 9.36 19.12 -9.18
N VAL A 38 8.20 18.66 -8.69
CA VAL A 38 7.21 19.55 -8.05
C VAL A 38 7.73 20.05 -6.70
N LEU A 39 8.20 19.15 -5.83
CA LEU A 39 8.72 19.54 -4.51
C LEU A 39 10.03 20.31 -4.61
N TYR A 40 10.92 19.94 -5.53
CA TYR A 40 12.13 20.72 -5.77
C TYR A 40 11.78 22.15 -6.20
N ALA A 41 10.80 22.31 -7.11
CA ALA A 41 10.33 23.63 -7.54
C ALA A 41 9.75 24.43 -6.38
N ALA A 42 8.89 23.82 -5.54
CA ALA A 42 8.28 24.44 -4.38
C ALA A 42 9.32 24.91 -3.36
N ALA A 43 10.26 24.04 -3.00
CA ALA A 43 11.38 24.36 -2.10
C ALA A 43 12.22 25.53 -2.61
N ARG A 44 12.54 25.55 -3.93
CA ARG A 44 13.26 26.68 -4.55
C ARG A 44 12.44 27.97 -4.61
N MET A 45 11.13 27.88 -4.49
CA MET A 45 10.21 29.05 -4.38
C MET A 45 9.93 29.43 -2.93
N LYS A 46 10.56 28.79 -1.94
CA LYS A 46 10.37 29.01 -0.51
C LYS A 46 8.94 28.78 -0.02
N ILE A 47 8.23 27.86 -0.65
CA ILE A 47 6.93 27.38 -0.20
C ILE A 47 7.18 26.21 0.76
N PRO A 48 6.51 26.14 1.90
CA PRO A 48 6.63 25.02 2.83
C PRO A 48 6.45 23.66 2.16
N THR A 49 7.35 22.72 2.44
CA THR A 49 7.42 21.41 1.78
C THR A 49 7.52 20.28 2.76
N VAL A 50 6.76 19.21 2.48
CA VAL A 50 6.75 17.98 3.28
C VAL A 50 6.87 16.79 2.34
N ILE A 51 7.76 15.85 2.64
CA ILE A 51 7.71 14.51 2.03
C ILE A 51 7.26 13.48 3.05
N HIS A 52 6.56 12.46 2.57
CA HIS A 52 6.15 11.33 3.37
C HIS A 52 6.72 10.03 2.77
N GLU A 53 7.55 9.32 3.53
CA GLU A 53 8.14 8.04 3.16
C GLU A 53 7.37 6.91 3.85
N GLN A 54 6.74 6.05 3.04
CA GLN A 54 5.91 4.94 3.52
C GLN A 54 6.71 3.66 3.73
N ASN A 55 7.87 3.53 3.09
CA ASN A 55 8.67 2.31 3.12
C ASN A 55 9.73 2.35 4.24
N SER A 56 10.21 1.18 4.62
CA SER A 56 11.33 1.04 5.56
C SER A 56 12.67 1.49 4.96
N ILE A 57 12.77 1.49 3.62
CA ILE A 57 13.92 2.02 2.86
C ILE A 57 13.40 3.13 1.98
N ALA A 58 13.99 4.31 2.10
CA ALA A 58 13.53 5.47 1.36
C ALA A 58 13.79 5.34 -0.14
N GLY A 59 12.79 5.74 -0.93
CA GLY A 59 12.92 5.81 -2.39
C GLY A 59 13.93 6.88 -2.82
N VAL A 60 14.58 6.65 -3.97
CA VAL A 60 15.62 7.56 -4.53
C VAL A 60 15.14 9.01 -4.62
N THR A 61 13.88 9.21 -5.03
CA THR A 61 13.29 10.56 -5.12
C THR A 61 13.18 11.22 -3.75
N ASN A 62 12.73 10.49 -2.73
CA ASN A 62 12.62 11.02 -1.38
C ASN A 62 13.99 11.31 -0.75
N LYS A 63 15.00 10.44 -0.99
CA LYS A 63 16.39 10.70 -0.58
C LYS A 63 16.92 12.01 -1.18
N PHE A 64 16.71 12.21 -2.48
CA PHE A 64 17.09 13.45 -3.17
C PHE A 64 16.35 14.67 -2.59
N LEU A 65 15.04 14.57 -2.40
CA LEU A 65 14.22 15.66 -1.90
C LEU A 65 14.50 16.00 -0.43
N GLY A 66 14.96 15.05 0.37
CA GLY A 66 15.31 15.25 1.76
C GLY A 66 16.26 16.44 2.00
N HIS A 67 17.19 16.66 1.07
CA HIS A 67 18.10 17.81 1.12
C HIS A 67 17.41 19.18 1.00
N PHE A 68 16.24 19.24 0.38
CA PHE A 68 15.60 20.51 -0.01
C PHE A 68 14.32 20.82 0.76
N VAL A 69 13.60 19.79 1.21
CA VAL A 69 12.31 19.97 1.90
C VAL A 69 12.46 20.42 3.36
N ASP A 70 11.39 20.98 3.92
CA ASP A 70 11.38 21.45 5.30
C ASP A 70 11.11 20.34 6.31
N ARG A 71 10.32 19.32 5.95
CA ARG A 71 9.99 18.18 6.82
C ARG A 71 9.95 16.87 6.05
N ILE A 72 10.38 15.81 6.75
CA ILE A 72 10.42 14.43 6.26
C ILE A 72 9.61 13.58 7.22
N CYS A 73 8.39 13.20 6.83
CA CYS A 73 7.56 12.29 7.59
C CYS A 73 7.91 10.85 7.24
N ILE A 74 8.09 9.98 8.24
CA ILE A 74 8.44 8.58 8.04
C ILE A 74 7.46 7.64 8.73
N CYS A 75 7.28 6.43 8.16
CA CYS A 75 6.45 5.36 8.72
C CYS A 75 7.25 4.34 9.53
N PHE A 76 8.51 4.14 9.21
CA PHE A 76 9.38 3.16 9.83
C PHE A 76 10.66 3.85 10.32
N ASP A 77 11.08 3.50 11.53
CA ASP A 77 12.26 4.12 12.15
C ASP A 77 13.55 3.91 11.34
N HIS A 78 13.67 2.74 10.71
CA HIS A 78 14.79 2.41 9.84
C HIS A 78 14.98 3.38 8.66
N ALA A 79 13.90 4.00 8.16
CA ALA A 79 13.98 4.97 7.09
C ALA A 79 14.79 6.24 7.47
N LYS A 80 14.98 6.50 8.76
CA LYS A 80 15.83 7.62 9.24
C LYS A 80 17.23 7.57 8.66
N ASP A 81 17.80 6.36 8.53
CA ASP A 81 19.18 6.18 8.11
C ASP A 81 19.44 6.64 6.67
N ASP A 82 18.39 6.68 5.89
CA ASP A 82 18.41 7.06 4.48
C ASP A 82 18.43 8.59 4.25
N PHE A 83 18.19 9.40 5.28
CA PHE A 83 18.15 10.85 5.17
C PHE A 83 19.29 11.48 5.97
N PRO A 84 20.05 12.42 5.38
CA PRO A 84 21.16 13.08 6.07
C PRO A 84 20.69 14.10 7.13
N GLU A 85 19.63 14.84 6.84
CA GLU A 85 19.11 15.93 7.71
C GLU A 85 18.13 15.36 8.75
N LYS A 86 18.67 14.77 9.82
CA LYS A 86 17.90 14.09 10.87
C LYS A 86 16.92 15.01 11.60
N GLU A 87 17.26 16.29 11.73
CA GLU A 87 16.45 17.32 12.39
C GLU A 87 15.13 17.64 11.66
N LYS A 88 15.05 17.30 10.36
CA LYS A 88 13.81 17.46 9.57
C LYS A 88 12.87 16.29 9.72
N ILE A 89 13.32 15.17 10.31
CA ILE A 89 12.55 13.92 10.36
C ILE A 89 11.51 13.96 11.47
N VAL A 90 10.29 13.55 11.11
CA VAL A 90 9.18 13.37 12.04
C VAL A 90 8.62 11.95 11.84
N PHE A 91 8.54 11.18 12.92
CA PHE A 91 7.87 9.88 12.89
C PHE A 91 6.35 10.10 12.96
N THR A 92 5.65 9.90 11.85
CA THR A 92 4.20 10.12 11.75
C THR A 92 3.40 8.83 11.61
N GLY A 93 4.06 7.73 11.29
CA GLY A 93 3.37 6.51 10.86
C GLY A 93 2.67 6.70 9.51
N ASN A 94 1.86 5.72 9.14
CA ASN A 94 1.08 5.77 7.90
C ASN A 94 -0.33 6.31 8.19
N PRO A 95 -0.81 7.34 7.47
CA PRO A 95 -2.17 7.89 7.65
C PRO A 95 -3.28 6.85 7.50
N ARG A 96 -3.05 5.79 6.74
CA ARG A 96 -3.99 4.66 6.58
C ARG A 96 -4.26 3.92 7.90
N ALA A 97 -3.26 3.81 8.78
CA ALA A 97 -3.42 3.14 10.07
C ALA A 97 -4.54 3.74 10.91
N GLN A 98 -4.70 5.07 10.91
CA GLN A 98 -5.77 5.75 11.66
C GLN A 98 -7.17 5.38 11.18
N GLN A 99 -7.32 5.01 9.91
CA GLN A 99 -8.62 4.60 9.36
C GLN A 99 -9.00 3.21 9.89
N VAL A 100 -8.02 2.31 10.01
CA VAL A 100 -8.25 0.93 10.44
C VAL A 100 -8.53 0.83 11.94
N VAL A 101 -7.78 1.54 12.77
CA VAL A 101 -7.90 1.49 14.25
C VAL A 101 -9.32 1.83 14.75
N LYS A 102 -10.09 2.63 14.00
CA LYS A 102 -11.44 3.04 14.37
C LYS A 102 -12.53 2.06 13.92
N ILE A 103 -12.19 1.08 13.07
CA ILE A 103 -13.14 0.14 12.50
C ILE A 103 -13.44 -0.98 13.51
N LYS A 104 -14.71 -1.21 13.77
CA LYS A 104 -15.18 -2.31 14.62
C LYS A 104 -15.60 -3.49 13.74
N LYS A 105 -15.64 -4.70 14.33
CA LYS A 105 -16.23 -5.88 13.69
C LYS A 105 -17.65 -5.58 13.25
N SER A 106 -18.01 -6.00 12.05
CA SER A 106 -19.28 -5.67 11.39
C SER A 106 -19.94 -6.84 10.67
N ASP A 107 -19.49 -8.07 10.91
CA ASP A 107 -19.97 -9.31 10.28
C ASP A 107 -19.87 -9.32 8.74
N ARG A 108 -18.98 -8.53 8.18
CA ARG A 108 -18.82 -8.39 6.73
C ARG A 108 -18.31 -9.63 6.01
N LEU A 109 -17.73 -10.58 6.75
CA LEU A 109 -17.38 -11.88 6.19
C LEU A 109 -18.58 -12.64 5.61
N ARG A 110 -19.80 -12.35 6.07
CA ARG A 110 -21.05 -12.90 5.48
C ARG A 110 -21.24 -12.53 4.02
N GLU A 111 -20.75 -11.37 3.58
CA GLU A 111 -20.81 -10.94 2.17
C GLU A 111 -20.06 -11.92 1.24
N PHE A 112 -19.11 -12.66 1.79
CA PHE A 112 -18.31 -13.67 1.10
C PHE A 112 -18.77 -15.11 1.36
N GLY A 113 -19.92 -15.31 2.03
CA GLY A 113 -20.42 -16.63 2.41
C GLY A 113 -19.66 -17.27 3.58
N LEU A 114 -18.90 -16.49 4.33
CA LEU A 114 -18.12 -16.95 5.49
C LEU A 114 -18.84 -16.63 6.80
N ASP A 115 -18.55 -17.41 7.84
CA ASP A 115 -19.13 -17.26 9.19
C ASP A 115 -18.27 -16.33 10.06
N PRO A 116 -18.76 -15.16 10.49
CA PRO A 116 -17.99 -14.22 11.30
C PRO A 116 -17.59 -14.75 12.68
N SER A 117 -18.20 -15.83 13.16
CA SER A 117 -17.84 -16.48 14.43
C SER A 117 -16.61 -17.39 14.33
N LYS A 118 -16.20 -17.77 13.12
CA LYS A 118 -15.07 -18.66 12.87
C LYS A 118 -13.77 -17.88 12.64
N ARG A 119 -12.65 -18.49 13.04
CA ARG A 119 -11.33 -17.94 12.71
C ARG A 119 -11.16 -17.88 11.19
N THR A 120 -10.74 -16.76 10.68
CA THR A 120 -10.58 -16.53 9.23
C THR A 120 -9.13 -16.22 8.90
N VAL A 121 -8.61 -16.95 7.93
CA VAL A 121 -7.32 -16.68 7.27
C VAL A 121 -7.58 -15.86 6.03
N LEU A 122 -6.98 -14.69 5.94
CA LEU A 122 -6.98 -13.86 4.74
C LEU A 122 -5.71 -14.14 3.93
N ILE A 123 -5.88 -14.58 2.69
CA ILE A 123 -4.77 -14.75 1.74
C ILE A 123 -4.89 -13.68 0.66
N PHE A 124 -3.89 -12.77 0.55
CA PHE A 124 -3.92 -11.73 -0.47
C PHE A 124 -2.53 -11.25 -0.90
N GLY A 125 -2.37 -10.94 -2.17
CA GLY A 125 -1.12 -10.48 -2.78
C GLY A 125 -1.01 -8.96 -2.96
N GLY A 126 -1.89 -8.17 -2.33
CA GLY A 126 -2.06 -6.73 -2.57
C GLY A 126 -3.07 -6.44 -3.69
N SER A 127 -3.29 -5.17 -4.04
CA SER A 127 -4.37 -4.70 -4.93
C SER A 127 -4.38 -5.35 -6.33
N ARG A 128 -3.22 -5.74 -6.86
CA ARG A 128 -3.10 -6.42 -8.17
C ARG A 128 -2.98 -7.94 -8.05
N GLY A 129 -2.95 -8.48 -6.83
CA GLY A 129 -2.61 -9.87 -6.57
C GLY A 129 -1.10 -10.16 -6.66
N ALA A 130 -0.71 -11.36 -6.29
CA ALA A 130 0.66 -11.86 -6.43
C ALA A 130 0.64 -13.28 -6.95
N ARG A 131 1.18 -13.48 -8.14
CA ARG A 131 1.12 -14.76 -8.85
C ARG A 131 1.58 -15.94 -8.00
N ARG A 132 2.75 -15.86 -7.34
CA ARG A 132 3.28 -16.93 -6.51
C ARG A 132 2.40 -17.25 -5.30
N ILE A 133 1.88 -16.22 -4.61
CA ILE A 133 0.93 -16.42 -3.50
C ILE A 133 -0.33 -17.14 -4.00
N ASN A 134 -0.84 -16.72 -5.15
CA ASN A 134 -2.02 -17.33 -5.73
C ASN A 134 -1.79 -18.79 -6.12
N GLU A 135 -0.66 -19.10 -6.74
CA GLU A 135 -0.28 -20.48 -7.10
C GLU A 135 -0.16 -21.36 -5.85
N SER A 136 0.58 -20.91 -4.83
CA SER A 136 0.73 -21.66 -3.58
C SER A 136 -0.59 -21.82 -2.82
N ALA A 137 -1.47 -20.81 -2.82
CA ALA A 137 -2.79 -20.91 -2.20
C ALA A 137 -3.67 -21.95 -2.89
N LEU A 138 -3.63 -22.03 -4.24
CA LEU A 138 -4.36 -23.05 -5.00
C LEU A 138 -3.83 -24.47 -4.77
N GLU A 139 -2.52 -24.63 -4.67
CA GLU A 139 -1.91 -25.93 -4.33
C GLU A 139 -2.31 -26.38 -2.92
N ALA A 140 -2.42 -25.43 -1.98
CA ALA A 140 -2.79 -25.71 -0.60
C ALA A 140 -4.30 -25.90 -0.38
N ILE A 141 -5.16 -25.59 -1.34
CA ILE A 141 -6.60 -25.43 -1.14
C ILE A 141 -7.29 -26.69 -0.62
N THR A 142 -6.83 -27.86 -1.06
CA THR A 142 -7.34 -29.18 -0.64
C THR A 142 -7.07 -29.46 0.85
N TYR A 143 -5.98 -28.92 1.40
CA TYR A 143 -5.63 -29.06 2.82
C TYR A 143 -6.52 -28.21 3.74
N PHE A 144 -7.28 -27.28 3.19
CA PHE A 144 -8.20 -26.44 3.96
C PHE A 144 -9.54 -27.13 4.23
N LYS A 145 -9.87 -28.20 3.50
CA LYS A 145 -11.11 -28.96 3.64
C LYS A 145 -11.24 -29.54 5.07
N GLY A 146 -12.40 -29.31 5.69
CA GLY A 146 -12.72 -29.84 7.01
C GLY A 146 -12.00 -29.19 8.19
N GLN A 147 -11.23 -28.15 7.98
CA GLN A 147 -10.60 -27.39 9.05
C GLN A 147 -11.61 -26.58 9.85
N PRO A 148 -11.38 -26.34 11.17
CA PRO A 148 -12.28 -25.57 12.01
C PRO A 148 -12.22 -24.05 11.76
N TRP A 149 -11.36 -23.62 10.86
CA TRP A 149 -11.19 -22.25 10.39
C TRP A 149 -11.57 -22.14 8.91
N GLN A 150 -11.64 -20.93 8.43
CA GLN A 150 -12.06 -20.62 7.06
C GLN A 150 -11.06 -19.70 6.36
N VAL A 151 -11.18 -19.59 5.04
CA VAL A 151 -10.26 -18.82 4.20
C VAL A 151 -11.01 -17.82 3.36
N LEU A 152 -10.57 -16.57 3.38
CA LEU A 152 -10.88 -15.57 2.37
C LEU A 152 -9.65 -15.38 1.48
N PHE A 153 -9.74 -15.85 0.24
CA PHE A 153 -8.65 -15.76 -0.72
C PHE A 153 -8.94 -14.66 -1.76
N VAL A 154 -8.16 -13.57 -1.70
CA VAL A 154 -8.29 -12.40 -2.59
C VAL A 154 -7.20 -12.46 -3.65
N THR A 155 -7.57 -12.83 -4.86
CA THR A 155 -6.63 -13.18 -5.94
C THR A 155 -6.04 -11.97 -6.67
N GLY A 156 -6.71 -10.82 -6.61
CA GLY A 156 -6.51 -9.70 -7.54
C GLY A 156 -7.30 -9.92 -8.84
N ARG A 157 -7.93 -8.87 -9.35
CA ARG A 157 -8.80 -8.92 -10.54
C ARG A 157 -8.12 -9.53 -11.77
N VAL A 158 -6.83 -9.27 -11.94
CA VAL A 158 -6.04 -9.75 -13.10
C VAL A 158 -5.88 -11.29 -13.11
N HIS A 159 -5.95 -11.93 -11.96
CA HIS A 159 -5.71 -13.37 -11.82
C HIS A 159 -6.99 -14.18 -11.61
N TYR A 160 -8.09 -13.55 -11.25
CA TYR A 160 -9.32 -14.21 -10.80
C TYR A 160 -9.87 -15.21 -11.80
N ASP A 161 -10.11 -14.79 -13.03
CA ASP A 161 -10.72 -15.64 -14.05
C ASP A 161 -9.90 -16.89 -14.34
N LYS A 162 -8.56 -16.72 -14.42
CA LYS A 162 -7.63 -17.83 -14.60
C LYS A 162 -7.66 -18.82 -13.42
N ILE A 163 -7.77 -18.29 -12.20
CA ILE A 163 -7.85 -19.11 -10.98
C ILE A 163 -9.16 -19.89 -10.95
N MET A 164 -10.28 -19.24 -11.22
CA MET A 164 -11.60 -19.88 -11.23
C MET A 164 -11.75 -20.92 -12.34
N ALA A 165 -11.00 -20.80 -13.44
CA ALA A 165 -10.95 -21.82 -14.50
C ALA A 165 -10.08 -23.03 -14.13
N SER A 166 -9.31 -22.99 -13.05
CA SER A 166 -8.42 -24.09 -12.64
C SER A 166 -9.21 -25.28 -12.06
N PRO A 167 -8.69 -26.51 -12.19
CA PRO A 167 -9.32 -27.69 -11.59
C PRO A 167 -9.51 -27.57 -10.07
N SER A 168 -8.53 -26.99 -9.37
CA SER A 168 -8.57 -26.80 -7.91
C SER A 168 -9.70 -25.85 -7.45
N ALA A 169 -10.16 -24.96 -8.30
CA ALA A 169 -11.26 -24.05 -8.00
C ALA A 169 -12.64 -24.62 -8.28
N LYS A 170 -12.73 -25.78 -8.97
CA LYS A 170 -14.02 -26.43 -9.29
C LYS A 170 -14.64 -27.19 -8.10
N ASP A 171 -13.80 -27.69 -7.20
CA ASP A 171 -14.22 -28.41 -5.98
C ASP A 171 -13.71 -27.67 -4.73
N LEU A 172 -14.22 -26.44 -4.55
CA LEU A 172 -13.83 -25.61 -3.40
C LEU A 172 -14.40 -26.19 -2.11
N PRO A 173 -13.58 -26.32 -1.04
CA PRO A 173 -14.08 -26.58 0.28
C PRO A 173 -15.10 -25.51 0.73
N GLN A 174 -16.15 -25.92 1.43
CA GLN A 174 -17.20 -24.99 1.92
C GLN A 174 -16.69 -23.85 2.82
N ASN A 175 -15.54 -24.06 3.44
CA ASN A 175 -14.88 -23.07 4.29
C ASN A 175 -13.88 -22.18 3.53
N VAL A 176 -13.91 -22.15 2.19
CA VAL A 176 -13.02 -21.32 1.35
C VAL A 176 -13.85 -20.43 0.44
N ALA A 177 -13.65 -19.14 0.52
CA ALA A 177 -14.18 -18.16 -0.40
C ALA A 177 -13.05 -17.57 -1.26
N ILE A 178 -13.21 -17.59 -2.59
CA ILE A 178 -12.28 -16.94 -3.53
C ILE A 178 -12.95 -15.74 -4.15
N VAL A 179 -12.31 -14.57 -4.05
CA VAL A 179 -12.84 -13.32 -4.60
C VAL A 179 -11.77 -12.55 -5.40
N PRO A 180 -12.16 -11.80 -6.42
CA PRO A 180 -11.20 -11.03 -7.20
C PRO A 180 -10.64 -9.84 -6.44
N TYR A 181 -11.44 -9.24 -5.57
CA TYR A 181 -11.08 -8.00 -4.89
C TYR A 181 -12.02 -7.73 -3.72
N VAL A 182 -11.50 -7.06 -2.68
CA VAL A 182 -12.29 -6.50 -1.57
C VAL A 182 -12.17 -4.99 -1.64
N ASN A 183 -13.28 -4.30 -1.91
CA ASN A 183 -13.29 -2.84 -2.11
C ASN A 183 -12.90 -2.05 -0.85
N ASP A 184 -13.28 -2.55 0.31
CA ASP A 184 -13.01 -1.95 1.62
C ASP A 184 -12.30 -2.97 2.52
N MET A 185 -11.03 -3.27 2.18
CA MET A 185 -10.20 -4.19 2.93
C MET A 185 -10.11 -3.83 4.43
N PRO A 186 -9.93 -2.56 4.81
CA PRO A 186 -9.88 -2.19 6.22
C PRO A 186 -11.07 -2.67 7.05
N SER A 187 -12.27 -2.68 6.48
CA SER A 187 -13.48 -3.04 7.22
C SER A 187 -13.60 -4.52 7.58
N ILE A 188 -12.88 -5.40 6.89
CA ILE A 188 -12.87 -6.84 7.21
C ILE A 188 -11.69 -7.24 8.12
N LEU A 189 -10.64 -6.42 8.21
CA LEU A 189 -9.44 -6.74 9.00
C LEU A 189 -9.73 -7.08 10.47
N PRO A 190 -10.67 -6.42 11.17
CA PRO A 190 -11.02 -6.78 12.55
C PRO A 190 -11.61 -8.19 12.72
N GLU A 191 -12.06 -8.82 11.64
CA GLU A 191 -12.62 -10.18 11.62
C GLU A 191 -11.59 -11.24 11.23
N ILE A 192 -10.38 -10.82 10.82
CA ILE A 192 -9.32 -11.70 10.34
C ILE A 192 -8.44 -12.14 11.52
N SER A 193 -8.16 -13.46 11.56
CA SER A 193 -7.33 -14.05 12.61
C SER A 193 -5.86 -14.23 12.17
N LEU A 194 -5.62 -14.38 10.87
CA LEU A 194 -4.30 -14.57 10.29
C LEU A 194 -4.26 -14.01 8.86
N ILE A 195 -3.16 -13.39 8.51
CA ILE A 195 -2.94 -12.84 7.17
C ILE A 195 -1.74 -13.53 6.52
N VAL A 196 -1.95 -14.04 5.31
CA VAL A 196 -0.91 -14.55 4.42
C VAL A 196 -0.79 -13.61 3.23
N GLY A 197 0.32 -12.90 3.13
CA GLY A 197 0.48 -11.90 2.09
C GLY A 197 1.93 -11.44 1.90
N ARG A 198 2.11 -10.43 1.07
CA ARG A 198 3.38 -9.73 0.97
C ARG A 198 3.48 -8.69 2.07
N ALA A 199 4.70 -8.50 2.61
CA ALA A 199 5.02 -7.46 3.59
C ALA A 199 5.07 -6.06 2.92
N GLY A 200 3.97 -5.64 2.28
CA GLY A 200 3.84 -4.29 1.73
C GLY A 200 3.71 -3.25 2.84
N ALA A 201 4.36 -2.10 2.69
CA ALA A 201 4.40 -1.07 3.72
C ALA A 201 2.99 -0.61 4.17
N THR A 202 2.06 -0.44 3.23
CA THR A 202 0.67 -0.08 3.54
C THR A 202 -0.06 -1.21 4.25
N SER A 203 0.10 -2.46 3.79
CA SER A 203 -0.53 -3.63 4.43
C SER A 203 -0.05 -3.80 5.87
N LEU A 204 1.27 -3.65 6.13
CA LEU A 204 1.82 -3.71 7.48
C LEU A 204 1.33 -2.58 8.39
N ALA A 205 0.98 -1.44 7.83
CA ALA A 205 0.45 -0.31 8.58
C ALA A 205 -1.07 -0.45 8.88
N GLU A 206 -1.77 -1.30 8.14
CA GLU A 206 -3.21 -1.57 8.30
C GLU A 206 -3.48 -2.78 9.22
N ILE A 207 -2.50 -3.65 9.46
CA ILE A 207 -2.55 -4.82 10.35
C ILE A 207 -2.17 -4.42 11.78
#